data_edabf43f1c05c3c80585f41cc2fdeda5
#
_entry.id   edabf43f1c05c3c80585f41cc2fdeda5
#
_cell.length_a   1.000
_cell.length_b   1.000
_cell.length_c   1.000
_cell.angle_alpha   90.00
_cell.angle_beta   90.00
_cell.angle_gamma   90.00
#
_symmetry.space_group_name_H-M   'P 1'
#
loop_
_entity.id
_entity.type
_entity.pdbx_description
1 polymer ?
#
loop_
_entity_poly.entity_id
_entity_poly.type
_entity_poly.pdbx_seq_one_letter_code
_entity_poly.pdbx_strand_id
1 'polypeptide(L)'
;MRQVRRNETELRRRRWVRRLLLLFLVFALIWVIGLVAFVTRIPRGVDPNLAATDAAVVLTGGSERLEAGLELLASGHAKKLLISGVNKDVDIATLLGSLEPSQTPKLAPETIACCIALGYSAEDTRGNALETADWMRQERFKSIRLITAAYHMPRSLLEFHRAMPGVQVLPYPVFPRQVKQESWWRWPGTTNLLVREYNKYLVALLRGLVLPGDAGLAPVRP
;
A
#
# COMPACT_ATOMS: atom_id res chain seq x y z
N MET A 1 43.99 -46.56 -0.91
CA MET A 1 43.60 -45.47 -1.81
C MET A 1 42.10 -45.09 -1.76
N ARG A 2 41.14 -46.02 -1.68
CA ARG A 2 39.67 -45.70 -1.65
C ARG A 2 39.25 -44.94 -0.39
N GLN A 3 39.82 -45.19 0.77
CA GLN A 3 39.43 -44.57 2.04
C GLN A 3 39.87 -43.10 2.15
N VAL A 4 41.04 -42.75 1.59
CA VAL A 4 41.56 -41.37 1.57
C VAL A 4 40.64 -40.47 0.68
N ARG A 5 40.25 -40.95 -0.49
CA ARG A 5 39.29 -40.22 -1.39
C ARG A 5 37.94 -40.01 -0.75
N ARG A 6 37.45 -40.95 0.06
CA ARG A 6 36.17 -40.84 0.77
C ARG A 6 36.21 -39.74 1.84
N ASN A 7 37.30 -39.62 2.57
CA ASN A 7 37.48 -38.56 3.58
C ASN A 7 37.60 -37.17 2.96
N GLU A 8 38.28 -37.04 1.81
CA GLU A 8 38.34 -35.73 1.11
C GLU A 8 37.00 -35.26 0.58
N THR A 9 36.18 -36.16 0.07
CA THR A 9 34.82 -35.81 -0.41
C THR A 9 33.92 -35.41 0.74
N GLU A 10 33.97 -36.04 1.89
CA GLU A 10 33.22 -35.67 3.09
C GLU A 10 33.67 -34.33 3.66
N LEU A 11 34.96 -34.04 3.69
CA LEU A 11 35.48 -32.73 4.13
C LEU A 11 35.05 -31.59 3.18
N ARG A 12 35.07 -31.82 1.88
CA ARG A 12 34.57 -30.88 0.89
C ARG A 12 33.06 -30.62 1.09
N ARG A 13 32.25 -31.69 1.25
CA ARG A 13 30.81 -31.60 1.50
C ARG A 13 30.50 -30.78 2.77
N ARG A 14 31.21 -31.03 3.88
CA ARG A 14 31.06 -30.28 5.13
C ARG A 14 31.43 -28.81 4.97
N ARG A 15 32.45 -28.45 4.20
CA ARG A 15 32.79 -27.05 3.88
C ARG A 15 31.72 -26.37 3.05
N TRP A 16 31.15 -27.03 2.05
CA TRP A 16 30.06 -26.54 1.25
C TRP A 16 28.79 -26.32 2.09
N VAL A 17 28.39 -27.26 2.91
CA VAL A 17 27.26 -27.16 3.82
C VAL A 17 27.42 -25.96 4.76
N ARG A 18 28.60 -25.80 5.37
CA ARG A 18 28.90 -24.64 6.23
C ARG A 18 28.81 -23.34 5.48
N ARG A 19 29.31 -23.25 4.26
CA ARG A 19 29.19 -22.04 3.42
C ARG A 19 27.73 -21.71 3.09
N LEU A 20 26.94 -22.70 2.71
CA LEU A 20 25.53 -22.55 2.44
C LEU A 20 24.74 -22.10 3.69
N LEU A 21 25.04 -22.69 4.85
CA LEU A 21 24.45 -22.27 6.12
C LEU A 21 24.82 -20.81 6.46
N LEU A 22 26.07 -20.42 6.29
CA LEU A 22 26.51 -19.05 6.52
C LEU A 22 25.79 -18.07 5.57
N LEU A 23 25.71 -18.39 4.28
CA LEU A 23 24.98 -17.57 3.31
C LEU A 23 23.51 -17.46 3.66
N PHE A 24 22.87 -18.55 4.08
CA PHE A 24 21.48 -18.54 4.54
C PHE A 24 21.30 -17.66 5.78
N LEU A 25 22.18 -17.77 6.77
CA LEU A 25 22.14 -16.95 7.99
C LEU A 25 22.32 -15.45 7.68
N VAL A 26 23.26 -15.11 6.79
CA VAL A 26 23.48 -13.73 6.35
C VAL A 26 22.24 -13.21 5.63
N PHE A 27 21.66 -14.00 4.72
CA PHE A 27 20.44 -13.62 4.02
C PHE A 27 19.26 -13.44 4.99
N ALA A 28 19.06 -14.36 5.93
CA ALA A 28 18.03 -14.29 6.95
C ALA A 28 18.21 -13.03 7.84
N LEU A 29 19.46 -12.72 8.21
CA LEU A 29 19.77 -11.53 9.00
C LEU A 29 19.42 -10.25 8.21
N ILE A 30 19.82 -10.15 6.94
CA ILE A 30 19.48 -9.01 6.07
C ILE A 30 17.99 -8.86 5.94
N TRP A 31 17.25 -9.97 5.77
CA TRP A 31 15.79 -9.96 5.67
C TRP A 31 15.14 -9.47 6.96
N VAL A 32 15.61 -9.92 8.14
CA VAL A 32 15.09 -9.46 9.44
C VAL A 32 15.37 -7.97 9.65
N ILE A 33 16.60 -7.52 9.36
CA ILE A 33 16.95 -6.09 9.44
C ILE A 33 16.04 -5.27 8.52
N GLY A 34 15.81 -5.74 7.30
CA GLY A 34 14.91 -5.11 6.34
C GLY A 34 13.47 -5.07 6.84
N LEU A 35 12.97 -6.14 7.48
CA LEU A 35 11.64 -6.17 8.09
C LEU A 35 11.53 -5.11 9.22
N VAL A 36 12.50 -5.04 10.10
CA VAL A 36 12.53 -4.02 11.16
C VAL A 36 12.53 -2.61 10.56
N ALA A 37 13.39 -2.36 9.59
CA ALA A 37 13.45 -1.08 8.88
C ALA A 37 12.14 -0.74 8.15
N PHE A 38 11.44 -1.74 7.58
CA PHE A 38 10.11 -1.56 7.00
C PHE A 38 9.09 -1.14 8.06
N VAL A 39 9.06 -1.85 9.20
CA VAL A 39 8.11 -1.54 10.30
C VAL A 39 8.33 -0.15 10.87
N THR A 40 9.58 0.33 10.95
CA THR A 40 9.87 1.70 11.42
C THR A 40 9.39 2.79 10.44
N ARG A 41 9.19 2.46 9.17
CA ARG A 41 8.64 3.37 8.14
C ARG A 41 7.11 3.43 8.14
N ILE A 42 6.44 2.55 8.85
CA ILE A 42 4.98 2.58 8.96
C ILE A 42 4.58 3.81 9.78
N PRO A 43 3.69 4.67 9.28
CA PRO A 43 3.21 5.84 10.02
C PRO A 43 2.61 5.45 11.37
N ARG A 44 2.80 6.30 12.38
CA ARG A 44 2.26 6.11 13.73
C ARG A 44 1.18 7.13 14.11
N GLY A 45 0.88 8.06 13.21
CA GLY A 45 -0.12 9.10 13.38
C GLY A 45 -0.44 9.76 12.05
N VAL A 46 -1.50 10.55 12.05
CA VAL A 46 -1.87 11.45 10.96
C VAL A 46 -1.14 12.77 11.17
N ASP A 47 -0.70 13.42 10.10
CA ASP A 47 -0.12 14.75 10.15
C ASP A 47 -1.17 15.73 10.72
N PRO A 48 -0.89 16.44 11.83
CA PRO A 48 -1.82 17.41 12.40
C PRO A 48 -2.07 18.62 11.49
N ASN A 49 -1.13 18.93 10.60
CA ASN A 49 -1.26 20.02 9.63
C ASN A 49 -1.86 19.49 8.32
N LEU A 50 -3.17 19.30 8.31
CA LEU A 50 -3.90 18.82 7.14
C LEU A 50 -4.00 19.93 6.08
N ALA A 51 -2.97 20.08 5.25
CA ALA A 51 -3.06 20.92 4.06
C ALA A 51 -4.13 20.38 3.09
N ALA A 52 -4.95 21.26 2.51
CA ALA A 52 -5.93 20.87 1.49
C ALA A 52 -5.20 20.31 0.24
N THR A 53 -5.80 19.30 -0.38
CA THR A 53 -5.33 18.68 -1.62
C THR A 53 -6.40 18.77 -2.70
N ASP A 54 -6.01 18.60 -3.97
CA ASP A 54 -6.99 18.56 -5.05
C ASP A 54 -7.94 17.37 -4.91
N ALA A 55 -7.43 16.22 -4.44
CA ALA A 55 -8.25 15.05 -4.21
C ALA A 55 -7.83 14.24 -2.98
N ALA A 56 -8.78 13.46 -2.46
CA ALA A 56 -8.56 12.33 -1.58
C ALA A 56 -8.69 11.02 -2.39
N VAL A 57 -7.87 10.04 -2.10
CA VAL A 57 -7.90 8.72 -2.75
C VAL A 57 -7.94 7.64 -1.69
N VAL A 58 -9.03 6.89 -1.66
CA VAL A 58 -9.25 5.75 -0.76
C VAL A 58 -8.92 4.47 -1.48
N LEU A 59 -8.00 3.67 -0.92
CA LEU A 59 -7.80 2.30 -1.37
C LEU A 59 -8.75 1.37 -0.64
N THR A 60 -9.57 0.61 -1.40
CA THR A 60 -10.57 -0.31 -0.83
C THR A 60 -9.99 -1.33 0.13
N GLY A 61 -10.85 -1.89 1.01
CA GLY A 61 -10.49 -2.97 1.94
C GLY A 61 -10.68 -2.65 3.44
N GLY A 62 -11.60 -1.75 3.77
CA GLY A 62 -12.02 -1.45 5.15
C GLY A 62 -12.88 -0.21 5.26
N SER A 63 -13.94 -0.24 6.08
CA SER A 63 -14.89 0.87 6.30
C SER A 63 -14.19 2.13 6.82
N GLU A 64 -13.31 1.98 7.80
CA GLU A 64 -12.56 3.09 8.41
C GLU A 64 -11.82 3.99 7.38
N ARG A 65 -11.40 3.42 6.24
CA ARG A 65 -10.74 4.20 5.17
C ARG A 65 -11.75 5.03 4.39
N LEU A 66 -12.90 4.45 4.10
CA LEU A 66 -13.98 5.14 3.39
C LEU A 66 -14.52 6.29 4.23
N GLU A 67 -14.77 6.06 5.52
CA GLU A 67 -15.18 7.08 6.49
C GLU A 67 -14.19 8.25 6.50
N ALA A 68 -12.88 7.96 6.62
CA ALA A 68 -11.82 8.98 6.57
C ALA A 68 -11.82 9.78 5.26
N GLY A 69 -12.05 9.12 4.13
CA GLY A 69 -12.15 9.78 2.82
C GLY A 69 -13.32 10.72 2.72
N LEU A 70 -14.49 10.29 3.20
CA LEU A 70 -15.70 11.09 3.23
C LEU A 70 -15.57 12.29 4.19
N GLU A 71 -14.89 12.12 5.32
CA GLU A 71 -14.62 13.20 6.26
C GLU A 71 -13.71 14.28 5.65
N LEU A 72 -12.65 13.88 4.94
CA LEU A 72 -11.77 14.82 4.24
C LEU A 72 -12.51 15.59 3.14
N LEU A 73 -13.43 14.95 2.43
CA LEU A 73 -14.28 15.61 1.46
C LEU A 73 -15.27 16.59 2.15
N ALA A 74 -15.96 16.13 3.19
CA ALA A 74 -16.95 16.93 3.94
C ALA A 74 -16.31 18.17 4.61
N SER A 75 -15.08 18.04 5.12
CA SER A 75 -14.35 19.12 5.76
C SER A 75 -13.61 20.06 4.79
N GLY A 76 -13.72 19.83 3.47
CA GLY A 76 -13.07 20.65 2.44
C GLY A 76 -11.56 20.46 2.32
N HIS A 77 -10.98 19.42 2.96
CA HIS A 77 -9.55 19.09 2.80
C HIS A 77 -9.23 18.41 1.46
N ALA A 78 -10.26 18.02 0.71
CA ALA A 78 -10.16 17.53 -0.66
C ALA A 78 -11.35 18.06 -1.48
N LYS A 79 -11.12 18.41 -2.76
CA LYS A 79 -12.19 18.86 -3.67
C LYS A 79 -13.01 17.70 -4.22
N LYS A 80 -12.35 16.54 -4.44
CA LYS A 80 -12.97 15.31 -4.93
C LYS A 80 -12.42 14.09 -4.20
N LEU A 81 -13.19 13.01 -4.18
CA LEU A 81 -12.83 11.72 -3.60
C LEU A 81 -12.85 10.65 -4.69
N LEU A 82 -11.75 9.94 -4.87
CA LEU A 82 -11.70 8.70 -5.64
C LEU A 82 -11.65 7.50 -4.68
N ILE A 83 -12.53 6.53 -4.89
CA ILE A 83 -12.50 5.23 -4.21
C ILE A 83 -11.98 4.23 -5.25
N SER A 84 -10.72 3.82 -5.14
CA SER A 84 -10.03 2.98 -6.12
C SER A 84 -10.07 1.50 -5.73
N GLY A 85 -10.23 0.62 -6.71
CA GLY A 85 -10.31 -0.83 -6.54
C GLY A 85 -11.66 -1.32 -6.04
N VAL A 86 -12.74 -0.66 -6.44
CA VAL A 86 -14.12 -1.08 -6.14
C VAL A 86 -14.49 -2.28 -7.00
N ASN A 87 -15.24 -3.23 -6.44
CA ASN A 87 -15.80 -4.32 -7.23
C ASN A 87 -16.83 -3.76 -8.25
N LYS A 88 -16.81 -4.27 -9.48
CA LYS A 88 -17.65 -3.80 -10.59
C LYS A 88 -19.15 -3.83 -10.30
N ASP A 89 -19.58 -4.71 -9.40
CA ASP A 89 -20.99 -4.89 -9.02
C ASP A 89 -21.43 -3.94 -7.88
N VAL A 90 -20.53 -3.09 -7.38
CA VAL A 90 -20.80 -2.20 -6.24
C VAL A 90 -20.89 -0.75 -6.71
N ASP A 91 -22.04 -0.14 -6.44
CA ASP A 91 -22.28 1.28 -6.69
C ASP A 91 -22.04 2.13 -5.44
N ILE A 92 -22.11 3.45 -5.61
CA ILE A 92 -21.88 4.41 -4.52
C ILE A 92 -22.91 4.28 -3.39
N ALA A 93 -24.17 3.99 -3.74
CA ALA A 93 -25.24 3.86 -2.74
C ALA A 93 -25.01 2.64 -1.85
N THR A 94 -24.59 1.52 -2.44
CA THR A 94 -24.20 0.30 -1.72
C THR A 94 -23.01 0.55 -0.80
N LEU A 95 -21.98 1.28 -1.28
CA LEU A 95 -20.81 1.61 -0.45
C LEU A 95 -21.19 2.49 0.73
N LEU A 96 -21.95 3.56 0.52
CA LEU A 96 -22.39 4.45 1.57
C LEU A 96 -23.34 3.75 2.54
N GLY A 97 -24.23 2.88 2.04
CA GLY A 97 -25.15 2.09 2.86
C GLY A 97 -24.46 1.02 3.73
N SER A 98 -23.22 0.68 3.44
CA SER A 98 -22.42 -0.26 4.27
C SER A 98 -21.75 0.39 5.48
N LEU A 99 -21.78 1.73 5.57
CA LEU A 99 -21.16 2.48 6.67
C LEU A 99 -22.14 2.68 7.83
N GLU A 100 -21.56 2.77 9.04
CA GLU A 100 -22.34 3.11 10.23
C GLU A 100 -22.84 4.57 10.13
N PRO A 101 -24.17 4.82 10.19
CA PRO A 101 -24.74 6.15 10.04
C PRO A 101 -24.21 7.19 11.05
N SER A 102 -23.80 6.75 12.23
CA SER A 102 -23.24 7.59 13.28
C SER A 102 -21.82 8.08 13.02
N GLN A 103 -21.09 7.40 12.11
CA GLN A 103 -19.67 7.68 11.78
C GLN A 103 -19.51 8.26 10.37
N THR A 104 -20.60 8.33 9.61
CA THR A 104 -20.58 8.82 8.23
C THR A 104 -20.97 10.30 8.21
N PRO A 105 -20.15 11.20 7.66
CA PRO A 105 -20.54 12.60 7.50
C PRO A 105 -21.73 12.72 6.56
N LYS A 106 -22.69 13.56 6.90
CA LYS A 106 -23.86 13.85 6.04
C LYS A 106 -23.39 14.72 4.88
N LEU A 107 -23.21 14.12 3.72
CA LEU A 107 -22.93 14.83 2.48
C LEU A 107 -24.25 15.17 1.76
N ALA A 108 -24.30 16.36 1.16
CA ALA A 108 -25.41 16.71 0.29
C ALA A 108 -25.42 15.80 -0.95
N PRO A 109 -26.61 15.45 -1.49
CA PRO A 109 -26.70 14.61 -2.70
C PRO A 109 -25.88 15.15 -3.88
N GLU A 110 -25.83 16.48 -4.01
CA GLU A 110 -25.05 17.18 -5.03
C GLU A 110 -23.55 16.92 -4.87
N THR A 111 -23.04 16.91 -3.62
CA THR A 111 -21.64 16.61 -3.31
C THR A 111 -21.30 15.16 -3.63
N ILE A 112 -22.21 14.23 -3.35
CA ILE A 112 -22.03 12.83 -3.70
C ILE A 112 -21.94 12.68 -5.24
N ALA A 113 -22.86 13.32 -5.97
CA ALA A 113 -22.93 13.20 -7.41
C ALA A 113 -21.77 13.89 -8.16
N CYS A 114 -21.33 15.07 -7.70
CA CYS A 114 -20.25 15.81 -8.38
C CYS A 114 -18.86 15.30 -8.06
N CYS A 115 -18.67 14.80 -6.80
CA CYS A 115 -17.35 14.89 -6.21
C CYS A 115 -16.84 13.55 -5.67
N ILE A 116 -17.60 12.46 -5.82
CA ILE A 116 -17.15 11.11 -5.51
C ILE A 116 -17.09 10.30 -6.80
N ALA A 117 -15.92 9.75 -7.09
CA ALA A 117 -15.67 8.85 -8.22
C ALA A 117 -15.33 7.44 -7.73
N LEU A 118 -15.76 6.43 -8.48
CA LEU A 118 -15.43 5.02 -8.23
C LEU A 118 -14.50 4.51 -9.32
N GLY A 119 -13.40 3.86 -8.91
CA GLY A 119 -12.47 3.18 -9.78
C GLY A 119 -12.68 1.67 -9.72
N TYR A 120 -12.85 1.03 -10.88
CA TYR A 120 -13.21 -0.38 -11.02
C TYR A 120 -12.14 -1.23 -11.72
N SER A 121 -11.05 -0.60 -12.19
CA SER A 121 -10.05 -1.29 -13.00
C SER A 121 -8.90 -1.90 -12.18
N ALA A 122 -8.76 -1.49 -10.93
CA ALA A 122 -7.65 -1.88 -10.09
C ALA A 122 -7.92 -3.22 -9.35
N GLU A 123 -7.02 -4.18 -9.54
CA GLU A 123 -7.04 -5.48 -8.85
C GLU A 123 -5.97 -5.57 -7.74
N ASP A 124 -4.97 -4.71 -7.79
CA ASP A 124 -3.85 -4.67 -6.85
C ASP A 124 -3.39 -3.22 -6.57
N THR A 125 -2.39 -3.05 -5.71
CA THR A 125 -1.89 -1.70 -5.33
C THR A 125 -1.27 -0.94 -6.51
N ARG A 126 -0.65 -1.64 -7.46
CA ARG A 126 -0.14 -1.03 -8.68
C ARG A 126 -1.30 -0.58 -9.57
N GLY A 127 -2.31 -1.42 -9.72
CA GLY A 127 -3.55 -1.08 -10.41
C GLY A 127 -4.20 0.16 -9.82
N ASN A 128 -4.32 0.24 -8.49
CA ASN A 128 -4.83 1.43 -7.80
C ASN A 128 -4.01 2.68 -8.15
N ALA A 129 -2.68 2.58 -8.19
CA ALA A 129 -1.82 3.71 -8.51
C ALA A 129 -1.99 4.17 -9.97
N LEU A 130 -2.11 3.23 -10.92
CA LEU A 130 -2.32 3.53 -12.34
C LEU A 130 -3.72 4.12 -12.59
N GLU A 131 -4.76 3.50 -12.04
CA GLU A 131 -6.14 4.02 -12.11
C GLU A 131 -6.23 5.45 -11.56
N THR A 132 -5.59 5.69 -10.41
CA THR A 132 -5.52 7.04 -9.83
C THR A 132 -4.75 8.00 -10.74
N ALA A 133 -3.63 7.56 -11.35
CA ALA A 133 -2.86 8.40 -12.26
C ALA A 133 -3.66 8.84 -13.49
N ASP A 134 -4.46 7.93 -14.04
CA ASP A 134 -5.34 8.23 -15.17
C ASP A 134 -6.44 9.23 -14.78
N TRP A 135 -7.09 9.01 -13.65
CA TRP A 135 -8.10 9.92 -13.13
C TRP A 135 -7.52 11.31 -12.82
N MET A 136 -6.36 11.39 -12.16
CA MET A 136 -5.67 12.65 -11.85
C MET A 136 -5.34 13.47 -13.10
N ARG A 137 -4.94 12.78 -14.20
CA ARG A 137 -4.66 13.43 -15.49
C ARG A 137 -5.94 14.01 -16.11
N GLN A 138 -7.05 13.27 -16.08
CA GLN A 138 -8.35 13.73 -16.58
C GLN A 138 -8.85 14.96 -15.82
N GLU A 139 -8.71 14.95 -14.49
CA GLU A 139 -9.13 16.06 -13.62
C GLU A 139 -8.10 17.21 -13.58
N ARG A 140 -6.90 17.03 -14.14
CA ARG A 140 -5.77 17.98 -14.09
C ARG A 140 -5.33 18.33 -12.67
N PHE A 141 -5.45 17.39 -11.75
CA PHE A 141 -5.05 17.51 -10.35
C PHE A 141 -3.54 17.31 -10.17
N LYS A 142 -2.97 17.96 -9.14
CA LYS A 142 -1.52 17.95 -8.85
C LYS A 142 -1.20 17.43 -7.45
N SER A 143 -2.19 17.30 -6.60
CA SER A 143 -2.01 16.84 -5.21
C SER A 143 -3.11 15.88 -4.80
N ILE A 144 -2.72 14.81 -4.10
CA ILE A 144 -3.65 13.87 -3.50
C ILE A 144 -3.32 13.60 -2.04
N ARG A 145 -4.35 13.26 -1.28
CA ARG A 145 -4.24 12.63 0.03
C ARG A 145 -4.58 11.16 -0.10
N LEU A 146 -3.55 10.32 0.09
CA LEU A 146 -3.67 8.87 -0.06
C LEU A 146 -4.10 8.22 1.25
N ILE A 147 -5.30 7.63 1.25
CA ILE A 147 -5.93 7.03 2.43
C ILE A 147 -5.83 5.51 2.34
N THR A 148 -5.10 4.91 3.24
CA THR A 148 -4.99 3.46 3.37
C THR A 148 -4.55 3.07 4.78
N ALA A 149 -4.58 1.76 5.12
CA ALA A 149 -4.09 1.33 6.43
C ALA A 149 -2.61 1.64 6.61
N ALA A 150 -2.23 2.04 7.83
CA ALA A 150 -0.86 2.43 8.15
C ALA A 150 0.18 1.40 7.71
N TYR A 151 -0.06 0.09 7.96
CA TYR A 151 0.84 -0.99 7.57
C TYR A 151 0.99 -1.14 6.05
N HIS A 152 0.00 -0.68 5.29
CA HIS A 152 -0.02 -0.73 3.83
C HIS A 152 0.61 0.51 3.18
N MET A 153 0.72 1.62 3.91
CA MET A 153 1.17 2.92 3.43
C MET A 153 2.54 2.89 2.73
N PRO A 154 3.59 2.22 3.26
CA PRO A 154 4.89 2.24 2.61
C PRO A 154 4.89 1.64 1.19
N ARG A 155 4.11 0.56 0.97
CA ARG A 155 3.98 -0.05 -0.35
C ARG A 155 3.11 0.79 -1.28
N SER A 156 2.05 1.37 -0.77
CA SER A 156 1.16 2.25 -1.55
C SER A 156 1.92 3.49 -2.03
N LEU A 157 2.65 4.18 -1.15
CA LEU A 157 3.45 5.34 -1.54
C LEU A 157 4.49 4.99 -2.62
N LEU A 158 5.13 3.82 -2.52
CA LEU A 158 6.10 3.37 -3.52
C LEU A 158 5.48 3.24 -4.91
N GLU A 159 4.31 2.61 -5.04
CA GLU A 159 3.61 2.43 -6.32
C GLU A 159 3.04 3.76 -6.83
N PHE A 160 2.48 4.58 -5.94
CA PHE A 160 1.90 5.88 -6.30
C PHE A 160 2.95 6.88 -6.79
N HIS A 161 4.11 7.00 -6.12
CA HIS A 161 5.20 7.87 -6.59
C HIS A 161 5.77 7.41 -7.94
N ARG A 162 5.74 6.10 -8.23
CA ARG A 162 6.14 5.59 -9.54
C ARG A 162 5.12 5.90 -10.63
N ALA A 163 3.83 5.70 -10.34
CA ALA A 163 2.77 5.97 -11.31
C ALA A 163 2.60 7.47 -11.61
N MET A 164 2.92 8.31 -10.62
CA MET A 164 2.68 9.77 -10.68
C MET A 164 3.86 10.59 -10.14
N PRO A 165 5.03 10.58 -10.81
CA PRO A 165 6.24 11.24 -10.29
C PRO A 165 6.12 12.77 -10.16
N GLY A 166 5.15 13.40 -10.85
CA GLY A 166 4.89 14.84 -10.78
C GLY A 166 3.74 15.25 -9.85
N VAL A 167 3.12 14.30 -9.15
CA VAL A 167 1.99 14.56 -8.24
C VAL A 167 2.46 14.54 -6.79
N GLN A 168 1.99 15.52 -6.00
CA GLN A 168 2.22 15.51 -4.56
C GLN A 168 1.30 14.49 -3.90
N VAL A 169 1.89 13.42 -3.34
CA VAL A 169 1.16 12.36 -2.64
C VAL A 169 1.38 12.51 -1.13
N LEU A 170 0.34 12.94 -0.41
CA LEU A 170 0.37 13.11 1.05
C LEU A 170 -0.29 11.91 1.72
N PRO A 171 0.39 11.21 2.65
CA PRO A 171 -0.18 10.05 3.31
C PRO A 171 -1.27 10.43 4.32
N TYR A 172 -2.34 9.65 4.37
CA TYR A 172 -3.34 9.69 5.43
C TYR A 172 -3.57 8.26 5.95
N PRO A 173 -2.78 7.83 6.94
CA PRO A 173 -2.86 6.48 7.46
C PRO A 173 -4.10 6.28 8.33
N VAL A 174 -4.80 5.15 8.13
CA VAL A 174 -5.85 4.65 9.01
C VAL A 174 -5.27 3.53 9.87
N PHE A 175 -5.70 3.44 11.13
CA PHE A 175 -5.15 2.53 12.14
C PHE A 175 -6.20 1.50 12.58
N PRO A 176 -6.34 0.35 11.86
CA PRO A 176 -7.32 -0.66 12.23
C PRO A 176 -7.07 -1.19 13.65
N ARG A 177 -8.10 -1.21 14.49
CA ARG A 177 -8.03 -1.54 15.94
C ARG A 177 -7.42 -2.91 16.22
N GLN A 178 -7.60 -3.86 15.30
CA GLN A 178 -7.06 -5.22 15.39
C GLN A 178 -5.55 -5.31 15.16
N VAL A 179 -4.91 -4.28 14.58
CA VAL A 179 -3.48 -4.26 14.27
C VAL A 179 -2.71 -3.58 15.40
N LYS A 180 -1.96 -4.37 16.18
CA LYS A 180 -1.18 -3.89 17.33
C LYS A 180 0.24 -3.51 16.90
N GLN A 181 0.37 -2.39 16.18
CA GLN A 181 1.62 -1.97 15.52
C GLN A 181 2.79 -1.78 16.48
N GLU A 182 2.56 -1.17 17.65
CA GLU A 182 3.64 -0.84 18.62
C GLU A 182 4.30 -2.08 19.24
N SER A 183 3.53 -3.17 19.41
CA SER A 183 4.00 -4.42 20.01
C SER A 183 3.79 -5.61 19.06
N TRP A 184 3.96 -5.37 17.76
CA TRP A 184 3.62 -6.30 16.70
C TRP A 184 4.20 -7.71 16.88
N TRP A 185 5.42 -7.82 17.45
CA TRP A 185 6.11 -9.10 17.71
C TRP A 185 5.42 -9.97 18.78
N ARG A 186 4.55 -9.38 19.60
CA ARG A 186 3.76 -10.09 20.64
C ARG A 186 2.46 -10.68 20.08
N TRP A 187 2.04 -10.26 18.90
CA TRP A 187 0.77 -10.62 18.30
C TRP A 187 0.96 -11.36 16.98
N PRO A 188 0.84 -12.72 16.97
CA PRO A 188 1.11 -13.53 15.76
C PRO A 188 0.34 -13.07 14.53
N GLY A 189 -0.91 -12.64 14.67
CA GLY A 189 -1.72 -12.10 13.58
C GLY A 189 -1.12 -10.83 12.97
N THR A 190 -0.71 -9.87 13.83
CA THR A 190 -0.05 -8.64 13.38
C THR A 190 1.32 -8.93 12.77
N THR A 191 2.11 -9.83 13.39
CA THR A 191 3.41 -10.26 12.83
C THR A 191 3.25 -10.82 11.44
N ASN A 192 2.31 -11.76 11.25
CA ASN A 192 2.07 -12.37 9.93
C ASN A 192 1.61 -11.32 8.89
N LEU A 193 0.73 -10.39 9.29
CA LEU A 193 0.29 -9.28 8.43
C LEU A 193 1.49 -8.43 7.98
N LEU A 194 2.35 -7.99 8.90
CA LEU A 194 3.50 -7.15 8.59
C LEU A 194 4.56 -7.87 7.75
N VAL A 195 4.81 -9.15 8.02
CA VAL A 195 5.70 -9.99 7.21
C VAL A 195 5.18 -10.12 5.77
N ARG A 196 3.87 -10.34 5.60
CA ARG A 196 3.25 -10.42 4.27
C ARG A 196 3.35 -9.08 3.53
N GLU A 197 3.07 -7.97 4.19
CA GLU A 197 3.19 -6.64 3.57
C GLU A 197 4.64 -6.28 3.25
N TYR A 198 5.59 -6.63 4.11
CA TYR A 198 7.02 -6.48 3.84
C TYR A 198 7.46 -7.26 2.59
N ASN A 199 7.06 -8.53 2.47
CA ASN A 199 7.41 -9.34 1.29
C ASN A 199 6.79 -8.75 0.00
N LYS A 200 5.54 -8.27 0.04
CA LYS A 200 4.91 -7.56 -1.08
C LYS A 200 5.65 -6.25 -1.42
N TYR A 201 6.10 -5.53 -0.40
CA TYR A 201 6.91 -4.32 -0.56
C TYR A 201 8.25 -4.63 -1.25
N LEU A 202 8.94 -5.73 -0.85
CA LEU A 202 10.17 -6.18 -1.51
C LEU A 202 9.93 -6.53 -2.99
N VAL A 203 8.85 -7.24 -3.29
CA VAL A 203 8.47 -7.56 -4.68
C VAL A 203 8.22 -6.27 -5.48
N ALA A 204 7.51 -5.30 -4.90
CA ALA A 204 7.29 -4.00 -5.53
C ALA A 204 8.62 -3.27 -5.78
N LEU A 205 9.55 -3.26 -4.81
CA LEU A 205 10.89 -2.68 -4.97
C LEU A 205 11.66 -3.32 -6.13
N LEU A 206 11.75 -4.65 -6.13
CA LEU A 206 12.50 -5.41 -7.14
C LEU A 206 11.93 -5.21 -8.54
N ARG A 207 10.60 -5.19 -8.67
CA ARG A 207 9.93 -4.92 -9.95
C ARG A 207 10.37 -3.59 -10.54
N GLY A 208 10.44 -2.54 -9.75
CA GLY A 208 10.86 -1.23 -10.22
C GLY A 208 12.35 -1.13 -10.59
N LEU A 209 13.19 -2.03 -10.08
CA LEU A 209 14.60 -2.12 -10.49
C LEU A 209 14.77 -2.87 -11.82
N VAL A 210 13.93 -3.89 -12.07
CA VAL A 210 14.00 -4.74 -13.27
C VAL A 210 13.24 -4.15 -14.44
N LEU A 211 12.15 -3.42 -14.20
CA LEU A 211 11.27 -2.83 -15.21
C LEU A 211 11.17 -1.31 -15.03
N PRO A 212 12.24 -0.54 -15.22
CA PRO A 212 12.22 0.92 -15.01
C PRO A 212 11.31 1.69 -15.98
N GLY A 213 10.79 1.04 -17.04
CA GLY A 213 9.92 1.65 -18.06
C GLY A 213 8.42 1.60 -17.79
N ASP A 214 7.96 0.94 -16.70
CA ASP A 214 6.54 0.83 -16.36
C ASP A 214 5.96 2.07 -15.64
N ALA A 215 6.73 3.13 -15.51
CA ALA A 215 6.27 4.42 -15.04
C ALA A 215 5.45 5.12 -16.15
N GLY A 216 4.16 4.88 -16.16
CA GLY A 216 3.21 5.79 -16.83
C GLY A 216 2.94 5.60 -18.31
N LEU A 217 3.19 4.44 -18.92
CA LEU A 217 2.87 4.20 -20.35
C LEU A 217 2.10 2.89 -20.55
N ALA A 218 0.81 2.90 -20.28
CA ALA A 218 -0.14 2.10 -21.05
C ALA A 218 -1.25 3.06 -21.50
N PRO A 219 -1.40 3.34 -22.82
CA PRO A 219 -2.60 4.02 -23.29
C PRO A 219 -3.78 3.09 -23.06
N VAL A 220 -4.78 3.59 -22.36
CA VAL A 220 -6.11 2.96 -22.34
C VAL A 220 -6.55 2.84 -23.80
N ARG A 221 -6.66 1.61 -24.30
CA ARG A 221 -7.33 1.35 -25.58
C ARG A 221 -8.82 1.64 -25.40
N PRO A 222 -9.45 2.27 -26.40
CA PRO A 222 -10.85 2.66 -26.37
C PRO A 222 -11.80 1.46 -26.26
#